data_1934170477ca6349ae2255b42019d8cc
#
_entry.id   1934170477ca6349ae2255b42019d8cc
#
_cell.length_a   1.000
_cell.length_b   1.000
_cell.length_c   1.000
_cell.angle_alpha   90.00
_cell.angle_beta   90.00
_cell.angle_gamma   90.00
#
_symmetry.space_group_name_H-M   'P 1'
#
loop_
_entity.id
_entity.type
_entity.pdbx_description
1 polymer ?
#
loop_
_entity_poly.entity_id
_entity_poly.type
_entity_poly.pdbx_seq_one_letter_code
_entity_poly.pdbx_strand_id
1 'polypeptide(L)'
;MNHFSLLESFGSQVSLTLVENANSFSSMNDIYDFLSFVHASHPDAAGNLFVADQNTIAKYKEQHVIQQEISNALADDRVEVFFQPIYSNRDKCFTSAEALVRIRKKDGTLLSPSIFIPVAEKTGIILELGERVI
;
A
#
# COMPACT_ATOMS: atom_id res chain seq x y z
N MET A 1 -16.95 33.66 17.13
CA MET A 1 -15.83 33.70 16.15
C MET A 1 -15.58 32.27 15.74
N ASN A 2 -15.94 31.89 14.49
CA ASN A 2 -15.81 30.50 14.03
C ASN A 2 -14.35 30.17 13.77
N HIS A 3 -13.84 29.12 14.39
CA HIS A 3 -12.45 28.62 14.19
C HIS A 3 -12.11 28.35 12.70
N PHE A 4 -13.10 28.17 11.84
CA PHE A 4 -12.92 27.99 10.40
C PHE A 4 -12.40 29.24 9.66
N SER A 5 -12.70 30.45 10.11
CA SER A 5 -12.27 31.68 9.44
C SER A 5 -10.77 31.98 9.63
N LEU A 6 -10.12 31.38 10.62
CA LEU A 6 -8.67 31.51 10.86
C LEU A 6 -7.84 30.69 9.85
N LEU A 7 -8.38 29.57 9.35
CA LEU A 7 -7.68 28.70 8.41
C LEU A 7 -7.60 29.32 7.00
N GLU A 8 -8.59 30.09 6.58
CA GLU A 8 -8.60 30.80 5.29
C GLU A 8 -7.53 31.91 5.21
N SER A 9 -7.10 32.46 6.35
CA SER A 9 -6.14 33.59 6.39
C SER A 9 -4.69 33.18 6.16
N PHE A 10 -4.33 31.88 6.21
CA PHE A 10 -2.93 31.45 6.12
C PHE A 10 -2.47 31.08 4.72
N GLY A 11 -3.33 31.11 3.69
CA GLY A 11 -2.95 30.77 2.31
C GLY A 11 -2.39 29.34 2.15
N SER A 12 -2.41 28.55 3.22
CA SER A 12 -1.96 27.15 3.25
C SER A 12 -3.18 26.26 3.05
N GLN A 13 -3.09 25.30 2.13
CA GLN A 13 -4.10 24.24 2.02
C GLN A 13 -4.01 23.34 3.24
N VAL A 14 -4.91 23.52 4.19
CA VAL A 14 -5.03 22.68 5.38
C VAL A 14 -6.12 21.65 5.12
N SER A 15 -5.78 20.38 5.17
CA SER A 15 -6.76 19.29 5.16
C SER A 15 -7.07 18.85 6.58
N LEU A 16 -8.34 18.71 6.90
CA LEU A 16 -8.81 18.25 8.19
C LEU A 16 -9.43 16.85 8.05
N THR A 17 -8.91 15.88 8.80
CA THR A 17 -9.51 14.55 8.86
C THR A 17 -10.14 14.35 10.23
N LEU A 18 -11.45 14.08 10.24
CA LEU A 18 -12.18 13.68 11.43
C LEU A 18 -12.26 12.16 11.47
N VAL A 19 -11.86 11.58 12.59
CA VAL A 19 -11.96 10.14 12.84
C VAL A 19 -12.98 9.90 13.95
N GLU A 20 -14.07 9.20 13.65
CA GLU A 20 -15.17 8.97 14.60
C GLU A 20 -14.78 8.06 15.77
N ASN A 21 -13.79 7.19 15.59
CA ASN A 21 -13.36 6.23 16.61
C ASN A 21 -11.83 6.16 16.72
N ALA A 22 -11.25 7.02 17.53
CA ALA A 22 -9.81 7.06 17.78
C ALA A 22 -9.26 5.78 18.46
N ASN A 23 -10.11 5.01 19.14
CA ASN A 23 -9.72 3.73 19.77
C ASN A 23 -9.39 2.62 18.74
N SER A 24 -9.60 2.90 17.45
CA SER A 24 -9.24 1.99 16.37
C SER A 24 -7.74 1.92 16.10
N PHE A 25 -6.95 2.83 16.67
CA PHE A 25 -5.52 2.96 16.46
C PHE A 25 -4.73 2.55 17.71
N SER A 26 -3.60 1.89 17.52
CA SER A 26 -2.78 1.35 18.60
C SER A 26 -1.71 2.33 19.09
N SER A 27 -1.35 3.32 18.28
CA SER A 27 -0.31 4.32 18.60
C SER A 27 -0.51 5.61 17.82
N MET A 28 0.24 6.66 18.20
CA MET A 28 0.28 7.91 17.42
C MET A 28 0.86 7.69 16.03
N ASN A 29 1.85 6.80 15.86
CA ASN A 29 2.40 6.48 14.55
C ASN A 29 1.35 5.85 13.63
N ASP A 30 0.52 4.95 14.16
CA ASP A 30 -0.60 4.34 13.43
C ASP A 30 -1.62 5.39 12.95
N ILE A 31 -1.84 6.44 13.75
CA ILE A 31 -2.67 7.58 13.35
C ILE A 31 -2.00 8.38 12.21
N TYR A 32 -0.70 8.65 12.30
CA TYR A 32 0.03 9.34 11.23
C TYR A 32 0.02 8.57 9.92
N ASP A 33 0.22 7.26 9.97
CA ASP A 33 0.17 6.38 8.81
C ASP A 33 -1.24 6.36 8.20
N PHE A 34 -2.27 6.34 9.05
CA PHE A 34 -3.66 6.45 8.60
C PHE A 34 -3.95 7.80 7.93
N LEU A 35 -3.51 8.92 8.50
CA LEU A 35 -3.68 10.25 7.90
C LEU A 35 -2.98 10.35 6.55
N SER A 36 -1.79 9.77 6.43
CA SER A 36 -1.03 9.68 5.17
C SER A 36 -1.78 8.85 4.13
N PHE A 37 -2.37 7.72 4.55
CA PHE A 37 -3.22 6.88 3.70
C PHE A 37 -4.45 7.64 3.19
N VAL A 38 -5.16 8.37 4.08
CA VAL A 38 -6.33 9.18 3.71
C VAL A 38 -5.94 10.26 2.70
N HIS A 39 -4.86 10.99 2.97
CA HIS A 39 -4.36 12.04 2.08
C HIS A 39 -3.99 11.50 0.69
N ALA A 40 -3.27 10.38 0.63
CA ALA A 40 -2.89 9.74 -0.64
C ALA A 40 -4.10 9.17 -1.41
N SER A 41 -5.15 8.74 -0.70
CA SER A 41 -6.36 8.17 -1.31
C SER A 41 -7.35 9.23 -1.77
N HIS A 42 -7.25 10.46 -1.25
CA HIS A 42 -8.17 11.57 -1.52
C HIS A 42 -7.39 12.87 -1.76
N PRO A 43 -6.62 12.96 -2.87
CA PRO A 43 -5.79 14.14 -3.16
C PRO A 43 -6.62 15.42 -3.34
N ASP A 44 -7.88 15.30 -3.75
CA ASP A 44 -8.80 16.44 -3.94
C ASP A 44 -9.42 16.95 -2.62
N ALA A 45 -9.15 16.28 -1.49
CA ALA A 45 -9.59 16.72 -0.17
C ALA A 45 -8.75 17.89 0.41
N ALA A 46 -7.79 18.40 -0.34
CA ALA A 46 -6.99 19.55 0.06
C ALA A 46 -7.90 20.78 0.29
N GLY A 47 -7.88 21.31 1.52
CA GLY A 47 -8.74 22.42 1.94
C GLY A 47 -10.14 22.00 2.43
N ASN A 48 -10.47 20.71 2.43
CA ASN A 48 -11.78 20.18 2.85
C ASN A 48 -11.69 19.34 4.14
N LEU A 49 -12.85 19.21 4.79
CA LEU A 49 -13.04 18.27 5.88
C LEU A 49 -13.33 16.87 5.30
N PHE A 50 -12.48 15.91 5.61
CA PHE A 50 -12.72 14.49 5.33
C PHE A 50 -13.17 13.78 6.61
N VAL A 51 -14.28 13.07 6.55
CA VAL A 51 -14.76 12.23 7.66
C VAL A 51 -14.43 10.78 7.36
N ALA A 52 -13.52 10.22 8.13
CA ALA A 52 -13.11 8.83 8.00
C ALA A 52 -14.13 7.92 8.70
N ASP A 53 -14.92 7.22 7.90
CA ASP A 53 -15.88 6.22 8.36
C ASP A 53 -15.21 4.87 8.67
N GLN A 54 -16.00 3.92 9.19
CA GLN A 54 -15.53 2.57 9.51
C GLN A 54 -14.98 1.83 8.27
N ASN A 55 -15.52 2.09 7.09
CA ASN A 55 -15.07 1.47 5.86
C ASN A 55 -13.67 1.97 5.45
N THR A 56 -13.41 3.26 5.62
CA THR A 56 -12.09 3.87 5.38
C THR A 56 -11.05 3.28 6.33
N ILE A 57 -11.39 3.12 7.62
CA ILE A 57 -10.51 2.49 8.61
C ILE A 57 -10.25 1.03 8.27
N ALA A 58 -11.26 0.28 7.83
CA ALA A 58 -11.11 -1.13 7.44
C ALA A 58 -10.17 -1.29 6.24
N LYS A 59 -10.31 -0.46 5.20
CA LYS A 59 -9.42 -0.44 4.03
C LYS A 59 -7.96 -0.11 4.41
N TYR A 60 -7.76 0.85 5.29
CA TYR A 60 -6.43 1.16 5.80
C TYR A 60 -5.81 -0.05 6.50
N LYS A 61 -6.54 -0.68 7.41
CA LYS A 61 -6.05 -1.86 8.16
C LYS A 61 -5.71 -3.02 7.24
N GLU A 62 -6.54 -3.29 6.23
CA GLU A 62 -6.26 -4.31 5.22
C GLU A 62 -4.96 -4.00 4.45
N GLN A 63 -4.81 -2.78 3.97
CA GLN A 63 -3.61 -2.35 3.27
C GLN A 63 -2.36 -2.42 4.16
N HIS A 64 -2.48 -2.00 5.42
CA HIS A 64 -1.38 -2.03 6.40
C HIS A 64 -0.90 -3.46 6.69
N VAL A 65 -1.82 -4.43 6.83
CA VAL A 65 -1.49 -5.85 7.00
C VAL A 65 -0.72 -6.39 5.79
N ILE A 66 -1.14 -6.05 4.57
CA ILE A 66 -0.44 -6.45 3.34
C ILE A 66 0.96 -5.82 3.29
N GLN A 67 1.07 -4.54 3.61
CA GLN A 67 2.36 -3.83 3.64
C GLN A 67 3.33 -4.48 4.63
N GLN A 68 2.87 -4.81 5.83
CA GLN A 68 3.68 -5.51 6.82
C GLN A 68 4.13 -6.89 6.33
N GLU A 69 3.23 -7.64 5.66
CA GLU A 69 3.60 -8.95 5.09
C GLU A 69 4.68 -8.81 4.01
N ILE A 70 4.61 -7.79 3.15
CA ILE A 70 5.65 -7.50 2.15
C ILE A 70 6.99 -7.21 2.84
N SER A 71 7.01 -6.29 3.82
CA SER A 71 8.22 -5.92 4.56
C SER A 71 8.84 -7.11 5.30
N ASN A 72 8.00 -7.92 5.95
CA ASN A 72 8.45 -9.14 6.61
C ASN A 72 8.99 -10.17 5.61
N ALA A 73 8.37 -10.30 4.44
CA ALA A 73 8.82 -11.23 3.41
C ALA A 73 10.18 -10.81 2.81
N LEU A 74 10.41 -9.51 2.65
CA LEU A 74 11.70 -8.97 2.23
C LEU A 74 12.80 -9.25 3.28
N ALA A 75 12.48 -9.02 4.56
CA ALA A 75 13.43 -9.24 5.66
C ALA A 75 13.75 -10.74 5.88
N ASP A 76 12.74 -11.60 5.71
CA ASP A 76 12.85 -13.06 5.93
C ASP A 76 13.30 -13.83 4.67
N ASP A 77 13.64 -13.16 3.56
CA ASP A 77 14.00 -13.76 2.27
C ASP A 77 12.92 -14.69 1.68
N ARG A 78 11.64 -14.28 1.82
CA ARG A 78 10.47 -15.05 1.37
C ARG A 78 9.86 -14.53 0.05
N VAL A 79 10.62 -13.69 -0.65
CA VAL A 79 10.29 -13.24 -2.01
C VAL A 79 10.89 -14.23 -2.99
N GLU A 80 10.04 -14.86 -3.79
CA GLU A 80 10.43 -15.91 -4.74
C GLU A 80 10.15 -15.44 -6.17
N VAL A 81 10.97 -15.88 -7.12
CA VAL A 81 10.76 -15.66 -8.54
C VAL A 81 10.47 -16.99 -9.22
N PHE A 82 9.32 -17.08 -9.85
CA PHE A 82 8.92 -18.20 -10.68
C PHE A 82 9.14 -17.84 -12.14
N PHE A 83 9.59 -18.79 -12.94
CA PHE A 83 9.78 -18.58 -14.37
C PHE A 83 8.73 -19.36 -15.15
N GLN A 84 7.94 -18.64 -15.96
CA GLN A 84 7.00 -19.25 -16.89
C GLN A 84 7.64 -19.29 -18.28
N PRO A 85 7.98 -20.47 -18.81
CA PRO A 85 8.63 -20.58 -20.10
C PRO A 85 7.67 -20.22 -21.25
N ILE A 86 8.19 -19.49 -22.23
CA ILE A 86 7.46 -19.08 -23.43
C ILE A 86 7.99 -19.89 -24.61
N TYR A 87 7.10 -20.68 -25.23
CA TYR A 87 7.42 -21.49 -26.37
C TYR A 87 7.18 -20.73 -27.69
N SER A 88 8.17 -20.69 -28.55
CA SER A 88 8.05 -20.13 -29.89
C SER A 88 7.53 -21.19 -30.88
N ASN A 89 6.34 -20.97 -31.39
CA ASN A 89 5.78 -21.84 -32.43
C ASN A 89 6.56 -21.74 -33.76
N ARG A 90 7.24 -20.61 -33.99
CA ARG A 90 8.08 -20.40 -35.18
C ARG A 90 9.38 -21.18 -35.09
N ASP A 91 10.07 -21.08 -33.96
CA ASP A 91 11.41 -21.64 -33.78
C ASP A 91 11.38 -23.07 -33.19
N LYS A 92 10.16 -23.54 -32.81
CA LYS A 92 9.92 -24.88 -32.24
C LYS A 92 10.72 -25.17 -30.96
N CYS A 93 11.01 -24.13 -30.17
CA CYS A 93 11.74 -24.24 -28.91
C CYS A 93 11.28 -23.18 -27.89
N PHE A 94 11.71 -23.32 -26.64
CA PHE A 94 11.56 -22.29 -25.66
C PHE A 94 12.58 -21.18 -25.87
N THR A 95 12.14 -19.94 -26.08
CA THR A 95 12.98 -18.81 -26.46
C THR A 95 13.16 -17.79 -25.32
N SER A 96 12.26 -17.79 -24.35
CA SER A 96 12.27 -16.85 -23.23
C SER A 96 11.46 -17.41 -22.08
N ALA A 97 11.48 -16.70 -20.96
CA ALA A 97 10.61 -16.97 -19.82
C ALA A 97 10.16 -15.65 -19.20
N GLU A 98 8.95 -15.62 -18.70
CA GLU A 98 8.44 -14.53 -17.88
C GLU A 98 8.83 -14.77 -16.41
N ALA A 99 9.40 -13.74 -15.78
CA ALA A 99 9.73 -13.75 -14.35
C ALA A 99 8.51 -13.27 -13.55
N LEU A 100 8.00 -14.12 -12.69
CA LEU A 100 6.78 -13.91 -11.93
C LEU A 100 7.11 -13.89 -10.44
N VAL A 101 7.10 -12.70 -9.82
CA VAL A 101 7.34 -12.55 -8.40
C VAL A 101 6.20 -13.15 -7.58
N ARG A 102 6.55 -13.79 -6.47
CA ARG A 102 5.63 -14.36 -5.48
C ARG A 102 6.16 -14.06 -4.08
N ILE A 103 5.24 -13.88 -3.15
CA ILE A 103 5.58 -13.78 -1.73
C ILE A 103 5.05 -15.02 -1.04
N ARG A 104 5.95 -15.76 -0.38
CA ARG A 104 5.56 -16.91 0.46
C ARG A 104 5.25 -16.42 1.85
N LYS A 105 4.01 -16.62 2.30
CA LYS A 105 3.61 -16.33 3.67
C LYS A 105 4.19 -17.35 4.65
N LYS A 106 4.18 -17.02 5.94
CA LYS A 106 4.69 -17.92 7.00
C LYS A 106 3.92 -19.25 7.11
N ASP A 107 2.67 -19.28 6.65
CA ASP A 107 1.85 -20.50 6.57
C ASP A 107 2.16 -21.37 5.32
N GLY A 108 3.11 -20.95 4.49
CA GLY A 108 3.52 -21.64 3.26
C GLY A 108 2.67 -21.30 2.04
N THR A 109 1.59 -20.54 2.18
CA THR A 109 0.75 -20.11 1.04
C THR A 109 1.41 -18.97 0.27
N LEU A 110 1.05 -18.80 -1.00
CA LEU A 110 1.55 -17.71 -1.84
C LEU A 110 0.56 -16.54 -1.81
N LEU A 111 1.08 -15.34 -1.55
CA LEU A 111 0.34 -14.10 -1.71
C LEU A 111 0.31 -13.72 -3.20
N SER A 112 -0.89 -13.43 -3.72
CA SER A 112 -1.07 -13.07 -5.13
C SER A 112 -0.45 -11.72 -5.46
N PRO A 113 0.26 -11.58 -6.59
CA PRO A 113 0.76 -10.30 -7.09
C PRO A 113 -0.32 -9.23 -7.22
N SER A 114 -1.53 -9.61 -7.61
CA SER A 114 -2.69 -8.69 -7.72
C SER A 114 -3.09 -8.06 -6.39
N ILE A 115 -2.68 -8.66 -5.27
CA ILE A 115 -2.96 -8.15 -3.91
C ILE A 115 -1.82 -7.25 -3.45
N PHE A 116 -0.56 -7.69 -3.58
CA PHE A 116 0.55 -6.98 -2.97
C PHE A 116 1.19 -5.90 -3.87
N ILE A 117 1.18 -6.06 -5.20
CA ILE A 117 1.78 -5.05 -6.10
C ILE A 117 1.14 -3.67 -5.94
N PRO A 118 -0.21 -3.51 -5.95
CA PRO A 118 -0.83 -2.20 -5.76
C PRO A 118 -0.49 -1.55 -4.41
N VAL A 119 -0.30 -2.35 -3.36
CA VAL A 119 0.13 -1.85 -2.05
C VAL A 119 1.61 -1.44 -2.09
N ALA A 120 2.47 -2.27 -2.69
CA ALA A 120 3.90 -1.98 -2.83
C ALA A 120 4.16 -0.69 -3.62
N GLU A 121 3.40 -0.45 -4.70
CA GLU A 121 3.47 0.78 -5.49
C GLU A 121 3.08 2.01 -4.67
N LYS A 122 1.94 1.95 -3.96
CA LYS A 122 1.46 3.05 -3.13
C LYS A 122 2.39 3.41 -1.98
N THR A 123 3.06 2.41 -1.42
CA THR A 123 3.94 2.59 -0.25
C THR A 123 5.41 2.79 -0.62
N GLY A 124 5.77 2.68 -1.91
CA GLY A 124 7.15 2.79 -2.39
C GLY A 124 8.01 1.53 -2.20
N ILE A 125 7.51 0.50 -1.50
CA ILE A 125 8.22 -0.77 -1.27
C ILE A 125 8.47 -1.54 -2.60
N ILE A 126 7.77 -1.17 -3.66
CA ILE A 126 7.96 -1.77 -4.99
C ILE A 126 9.40 -1.70 -5.47
N LEU A 127 10.18 -0.68 -5.06
CA LEU A 127 11.59 -0.55 -5.43
C LEU A 127 12.44 -1.66 -4.80
N GLU A 128 12.24 -1.94 -3.51
CA GLU A 128 12.93 -3.02 -2.80
C GLU A 128 12.56 -4.40 -3.36
N LEU A 129 11.28 -4.60 -3.72
CA LEU A 129 10.83 -5.81 -4.41
C LEU A 129 11.51 -5.97 -5.77
N GLY A 130 11.65 -4.88 -6.54
CA GLY A 130 12.35 -4.87 -7.82
C GLY A 130 13.81 -5.29 -7.70
N GLU A 131 14.53 -4.79 -6.71
CA GLU A 131 15.93 -5.13 -6.44
C GLU A 131 16.14 -6.62 -6.08
N ARG A 132 15.10 -7.28 -5.53
CA ARG A 132 15.15 -8.73 -5.22
C ARG A 132 14.89 -9.62 -6.42
N VAL A 133 14.30 -9.09 -7.48
CA VAL A 133 13.90 -9.86 -8.69
C VAL A 133 14.97 -9.82 -9.77
N ILE A 134 15.87 -8.86 -9.69
CA ILE A 134 16.99 -8.67 -10.67
C ILE A 134 18.22 -9.43 -10.19
#